data_237398c1426a09a68c6dac88bcb37d00
#
_entry.id   237398c1426a09a68c6dac88bcb37d00
#
_cell.length_a   1.000
_cell.length_b   1.000
_cell.length_c   1.000
_cell.angle_alpha   90.00
_cell.angle_beta   90.00
_cell.angle_gamma   90.00
#
_symmetry.space_group_name_H-M   'P 1'
#
loop_
_entity.id
_entity.type
_entity.pdbx_description
1 polymer ?
#
loop_
_entity_poly.entity_id
_entity_poly.type
_entity_poly.pdbx_seq_one_letter_code
_entity_poly.pdbx_strand_id
1 'polypeptide(L)' 'MDLKKILDEHLLWLNGEGGSCANLFGANLRGANLSDADLRCANLSDADLRCANL' A
#
# COMPACT_ATOMS: atom_id res chain seq x y z
N MET A 1 3.64 -7.20 -9.15
CA MET A 1 3.43 -5.95 -8.38
C MET A 1 4.63 -5.71 -7.48
N ASP A 2 5.21 -4.53 -7.54
CA ASP A 2 6.31 -4.17 -6.64
C ASP A 2 5.73 -3.42 -5.44
N LEU A 3 5.37 -4.16 -4.40
CA LEU A 3 4.71 -3.59 -3.23
C LEU A 3 5.60 -2.59 -2.50
N LYS A 4 6.89 -2.90 -2.36
CA LYS A 4 7.81 -1.98 -1.67
C LYS A 4 7.86 -0.63 -2.36
N LYS A 5 7.95 -0.62 -3.68
CA LYS A 5 7.96 0.62 -4.45
C LYS A 5 6.65 1.38 -4.27
N ILE A 6 5.53 0.68 -4.31
CA ILE A 6 4.22 1.31 -4.12
C ILE A 6 4.13 1.97 -2.75
N LEU A 7 4.59 1.29 -1.71
CA LEU A 7 4.56 1.83 -0.35
C LEU A 7 5.50 3.01 -0.18
N ASP A 8 6.70 2.93 -0.76
CA ASP A 8 7.67 4.03 -0.69
C ASP A 8 7.13 5.27 -1.39
N GLU A 9 6.54 5.11 -2.57
CA GLU A 9 5.93 6.22 -3.32
C GLU A 9 4.74 6.82 -2.57
N HIS A 10 3.97 5.97 -1.91
CA HIS A 10 2.82 6.44 -1.12
C HIS A 10 3.29 7.29 0.07
N LEU A 11 4.37 6.89 0.73
CA LEU A 11 4.91 7.65 1.85
C LEU A 11 5.40 9.04 1.39
N LEU A 12 6.09 9.09 0.25
CA LEU A 12 6.50 10.37 -0.32
C LEU A 12 5.29 11.26 -0.61
N TRP A 13 4.24 10.67 -1.16
CA TRP A 13 3.02 11.40 -1.46
C TRP A 13 2.37 11.96 -0.19
N LEU A 14 2.33 11.16 0.89
CA LEU A 14 1.77 11.61 2.16
C LEU A 14 2.56 12.77 2.77
N ASN A 15 3.86 12.81 2.53
CA ASN A 15 4.75 13.84 3.07
C ASN A 15 4.86 15.07 2.17
N GLY A 16 4.15 15.09 1.05
CA GLY A 16 4.23 16.20 0.11
C GLY A 16 5.54 16.26 -0.67
N GLU A 17 6.23 15.14 -0.80
CA GLU A 17 7.56 15.06 -1.42
C GLU A 17 7.51 14.42 -2.81
N GLY A 18 6.39 14.50 -3.50
CA GLY A 18 6.18 13.83 -4.78
C GLY A 18 5.57 12.45 -4.56
N GLY A 19 6.02 11.47 -5.31
CA GLY A 19 5.47 10.13 -5.19
C GLY A 19 4.06 9.99 -5.75
N SER A 20 3.38 8.94 -5.34
CA SER A 20 2.03 8.63 -5.83
C SER A 20 1.19 7.98 -4.74
N CYS A 21 -0.06 8.38 -4.65
CA CYS A 21 -1.02 7.72 -3.76
C CYS A 21 -1.17 6.26 -4.18
N ALA A 22 -1.06 5.35 -3.22
CA ALA A 22 -1.13 3.92 -3.51
C ALA A 22 -2.51 3.52 -4.00
N ASN A 23 -2.55 2.96 -5.20
CA ASN A 23 -3.75 2.35 -5.75
C ASN A 23 -3.57 0.83 -5.71
N LEU A 24 -4.14 0.21 -4.70
CA LEU A 24 -4.08 -1.24 -4.50
C LEU A 24 -5.44 -1.88 -4.75
N PHE A 25 -6.25 -1.24 -5.58
CA PHE A 25 -7.57 -1.77 -5.93
C PHE A 25 -7.43 -3.19 -6.50
N GLY A 26 -8.16 -4.11 -5.92
CA GLY A 26 -8.18 -5.50 -6.35
C GLY A 26 -6.87 -6.25 -6.18
N ALA A 27 -5.89 -5.68 -5.48
CA ALA A 27 -4.58 -6.28 -5.35
C ALA A 27 -4.62 -7.57 -4.52
N ASN A 28 -3.80 -8.53 -4.91
CA ASN A 28 -3.60 -9.73 -4.11
C ASN A 28 -2.48 -9.46 -3.11
N LEU A 29 -2.88 -9.18 -1.85
CA LEU A 29 -1.96 -8.89 -0.77
C LEU A 29 -1.94 -10.00 0.27
N ARG A 30 -2.33 -11.21 -0.13
CA ARG A 30 -2.34 -12.36 0.77
C ARG A 30 -0.93 -12.62 1.29
N GLY A 31 -0.81 -12.70 2.61
CA GLY A 31 0.47 -12.95 3.26
C GLY A 31 1.47 -11.79 3.17
N ALA A 32 1.08 -10.63 2.65
CA ALA A 32 1.97 -9.49 2.53
C ALA A 32 2.34 -8.93 3.90
N ASN A 33 3.58 -8.48 4.04
CA ASN A 33 4.00 -7.78 5.24
C ASN A 33 3.75 -6.29 5.06
N LEU A 34 2.71 -5.80 5.73
CA LEU A 34 2.32 -4.39 5.73
C LEU A 34 2.56 -3.76 7.10
N SER A 35 3.31 -4.43 7.99
CA SER A 35 3.59 -3.86 9.30
C SER A 35 4.37 -2.56 9.14
N ASP A 36 4.00 -1.58 9.95
CA ASP A 36 4.56 -0.23 9.93
C ASP A 36 4.27 0.58 8.66
N ALA A 37 3.47 0.06 7.74
CA ALA A 37 3.11 0.82 6.54
C ALA A 37 2.05 1.88 6.89
N ASP A 38 2.23 3.08 6.39
CA ASP A 38 1.24 4.15 6.50
C ASP A 38 0.38 4.11 5.24
N LEU A 39 -0.81 3.58 5.37
CA LEU A 39 -1.73 3.39 4.24
C LEU A 39 -2.87 4.41 4.22
N ARG A 40 -2.72 5.52 4.93
CA ARG A 40 -3.75 6.56 4.93
C ARG A 40 -4.04 7.01 3.50
N CYS A 41 -5.31 7.12 3.17
CA CYS A 41 -5.79 7.53 1.85
C CYS A 41 -5.47 6.57 0.72
N ALA A 42 -4.87 5.41 0.99
CA ALA A 42 -4.65 4.40 -0.03
C ALA A 42 -5.96 3.77 -0.48
N ASN A 43 -6.02 3.38 -1.75
CA ASN A 43 -7.18 2.66 -2.26
C ASN A 43 -6.95 1.15 -2.09
N LEU A 44 -7.67 0.55 -1.14
CA LEU A 44 -7.60 -0.89 -0.87
C LEU A 44 -8.90 -1.59 -1.25
N SER A 45 -9.76 -0.95 -2.04
CA SER A 45 -11.04 -1.55 -2.43
C SER A 45 -10.82 -2.89 -3.12
N ASP A 46 -11.56 -3.90 -2.70
CA ASP A 46 -11.49 -5.25 -3.24
C ASP A 46 -10.12 -5.92 -3.12
N ALA A 47 -9.19 -5.36 -2.36
CA ALA A 47 -7.91 -6.00 -2.12
C ALA A 47 -8.07 -7.23 -1.23
N ASP A 48 -7.29 -8.27 -1.51
CA ASP A 48 -7.29 -9.49 -0.71
C ASP A 48 -6.19 -9.40 0.34
N LEU A 49 -6.57 -9.17 1.59
CA LEU A 49 -5.64 -8.99 2.70
C LEU A 49 -5.55 -10.21 3.61
N ARG A 50 -6.04 -11.35 3.15
CA ARG A 50 -6.03 -12.56 4.00
C ARG A 50 -4.60 -12.91 4.38
N CYS A 51 -4.40 -13.18 5.66
CA CYS A 51 -3.09 -13.52 6.22
C CYS A 51 -2.04 -12.42 6.07
N ALA A 52 -2.43 -11.21 5.71
CA ALA A 52 -1.49 -10.10 5.67
C ALA A 52 -1.11 -9.68 7.08
N ASN A 53 0.15 -9.28 7.24
CA ASN A 53 0.64 -8.76 8.51
C ASN A 53 0.40 -7.25 8.54
N LEU A 54 -0.47 -6.82 9.38
CA LEU A 54 -0.83 -5.42 9.56
C LEU A 54 -0.26 -4.93 10.90
#